data_4b1315d428fccb3149796709bb2cc738
#
_entry.id   4b1315d428fccb3149796709bb2cc738
#
_cell.length_a   1.000
_cell.length_b   1.000
_cell.length_c   1.000
_cell.angle_alpha   90.00
_cell.angle_beta   90.00
_cell.angle_gamma   90.00
#
_symmetry.space_group_name_H-M   'P 1'
#
loop_
_entity.id
_entity.type
_entity.pdbx_description
1 polymer ?
#
loop_
_entity_poly.entity_id
_entity_poly.type
_entity_poly.pdbx_seq_one_letter_code
_entity_poly.pdbx_strand_id
1 'polypeptide(L)'
;MTQGFLDEVWERGFEASLEVLDVKPSLYLGSRIVELVKTEVIEPAKTEGFKEIYLVGISLGGHGALLYATTYPEDVDGIVLLAPFIGGDTASEAIDEAGGLDTWEDCPFLAWTYGCNLWRSLQAYVSDPSNQRKVVLGFGREDNFFDQCRVLGDVLLPEQVFTVPGGHDWVTWKKLFIKAADYFLELKIQRDK
;
A
#
# COMPACT_ATOMS: atom_id res chain seq x y z
N MET A 1 -12.11 -14.39 -9.03
CA MET A 1 -12.95 -14.55 -7.82
C MET A 1 -12.38 -13.62 -6.74
N THR A 2 -13.19 -12.72 -6.23
CA THR A 2 -12.79 -11.61 -5.35
C THR A 2 -12.53 -12.00 -3.88
N GLN A 3 -12.59 -13.31 -3.53
CA GLN A 3 -12.43 -13.82 -2.16
C GLN A 3 -13.34 -13.16 -1.11
N GLY A 4 -14.44 -12.53 -1.56
CA GLY A 4 -15.39 -11.82 -0.71
C GLY A 4 -14.93 -10.42 -0.22
N PHE A 5 -13.88 -9.83 -0.81
CA PHE A 5 -13.47 -8.46 -0.48
C PHE A 5 -14.49 -7.42 -0.93
N LEU A 6 -15.11 -7.63 -2.08
CA LEU A 6 -16.15 -6.73 -2.58
C LEU A 6 -17.39 -6.73 -1.68
N ASP A 7 -17.78 -7.90 -1.19
CA ASP A 7 -18.92 -8.04 -0.28
C ASP A 7 -18.70 -7.20 0.99
N GLU A 8 -17.47 -7.21 1.55
CA GLU A 8 -17.11 -6.43 2.73
C GLU A 8 -17.24 -4.91 2.52
N VAL A 9 -16.95 -4.41 1.31
CA VAL A 9 -17.12 -2.99 0.97
C VAL A 9 -18.60 -2.61 0.95
N TRP A 10 -19.43 -3.41 0.28
CA TRP A 10 -20.86 -3.13 0.12
C TRP A 10 -21.64 -3.32 1.44
N GLU A 11 -21.32 -4.34 2.22
CA GLU A 11 -21.93 -4.58 3.53
C GLU A 11 -21.70 -3.42 4.52
N ARG A 12 -20.59 -2.66 4.34
CA ARG A 12 -20.27 -1.45 5.10
C ARG A 12 -20.90 -0.18 4.58
N GLY A 13 -21.66 -0.28 3.48
CA GLY A 13 -22.35 0.85 2.89
C GLY A 13 -21.46 1.86 2.18
N PHE A 14 -20.29 1.43 1.72
CA PHE A 14 -19.50 2.28 0.83
C PHE A 14 -20.22 2.41 -0.53
N GLU A 15 -20.50 3.64 -0.92
CA GLU A 15 -20.92 3.97 -2.28
C GLU A 15 -19.66 4.12 -3.15
N ALA A 16 -19.11 3.00 -3.60
CA ALA A 16 -17.87 2.95 -4.37
C ALA A 16 -18.01 2.11 -5.63
N SER A 17 -17.37 2.53 -6.70
CA SER A 17 -17.07 1.69 -7.85
C SER A 17 -15.77 0.95 -7.59
N LEU A 18 -15.71 -0.32 -7.95
CA LEU A 18 -14.55 -1.17 -7.71
C LEU A 18 -14.02 -1.70 -9.04
N GLU A 19 -12.77 -1.36 -9.32
CA GLU A 19 -12.02 -1.90 -10.45
C GLU A 19 -10.98 -2.92 -9.96
N VAL A 20 -10.94 -4.10 -10.56
CA VAL A 20 -9.99 -5.15 -10.22
C VAL A 20 -9.06 -5.37 -11.40
N LEU A 21 -7.80 -4.96 -11.25
CA LEU A 21 -6.78 -5.15 -12.27
C LEU A 21 -6.20 -6.57 -12.22
N ASP A 22 -6.28 -7.28 -13.34
CA ASP A 22 -5.56 -8.53 -13.56
C ASP A 22 -4.17 -8.24 -14.14
N VAL A 23 -3.19 -8.04 -13.27
CA VAL A 23 -1.85 -7.59 -13.62
C VAL A 23 -0.87 -8.74 -13.75
N LYS A 24 -0.27 -8.89 -14.93
CA LYS A 24 0.79 -9.87 -15.15
C LYS A 24 2.07 -9.46 -14.41
N PRO A 25 2.79 -10.38 -13.73
CA PRO A 25 4.02 -10.07 -12.99
C PRO A 25 5.08 -9.32 -13.81
N SER A 26 5.15 -9.55 -15.13
CA SER A 26 6.09 -8.86 -16.01
C SER A 26 5.88 -7.35 -16.13
N LEU A 27 4.71 -6.82 -15.75
CA LEU A 27 4.41 -5.39 -15.78
C LEU A 27 5.03 -4.62 -14.61
N TYR A 28 5.37 -5.32 -13.53
CA TYR A 28 6.08 -4.71 -12.41
C TYR A 28 7.56 -4.40 -12.75
N LEU A 29 8.13 -5.11 -13.74
CA LEU A 29 9.47 -4.83 -14.23
C LEU A 29 9.49 -3.52 -15.02
N GLY A 30 10.42 -2.62 -14.67
CA GLY A 30 10.58 -1.32 -15.34
C GLY A 30 9.42 -0.34 -15.09
N SER A 31 8.70 -0.50 -13.98
CA SER A 31 7.61 0.41 -13.56
C SER A 31 6.45 0.56 -14.56
N ARG A 32 6.26 -0.40 -15.47
CA ARG A 32 5.15 -0.39 -16.46
C ARG A 32 3.77 -0.47 -15.78
N ILE A 33 3.73 -0.99 -14.54
CA ILE A 33 2.52 -0.99 -13.72
C ILE A 33 2.01 0.43 -13.45
N VAL A 34 2.89 1.41 -13.29
CA VAL A 34 2.52 2.80 -13.02
C VAL A 34 1.74 3.39 -14.20
N GLU A 35 2.23 3.15 -15.42
CA GLU A 35 1.54 3.59 -16.64
C GLU A 35 0.19 2.89 -16.79
N LEU A 36 0.13 1.57 -16.57
CA LEU A 36 -1.11 0.81 -16.64
C LEU A 36 -2.16 1.36 -15.66
N VAL A 37 -1.82 1.53 -14.39
CA VAL A 37 -2.74 2.08 -13.39
C VAL A 37 -3.22 3.48 -13.79
N LYS A 38 -2.33 4.32 -14.31
CA LYS A 38 -2.69 5.66 -14.76
C LYS A 38 -3.71 5.63 -15.88
N THR A 39 -3.42 4.89 -16.95
CA THR A 39 -4.24 4.92 -18.18
C THR A 39 -5.52 4.11 -18.08
N GLU A 40 -5.51 2.97 -17.36
CA GLU A 40 -6.64 2.05 -17.31
C GLU A 40 -7.57 2.33 -16.12
N VAL A 41 -7.10 3.03 -15.08
CA VAL A 41 -7.89 3.26 -13.86
C VAL A 41 -8.05 4.73 -13.55
N ILE A 42 -6.94 5.44 -13.34
CA ILE A 42 -6.99 6.80 -12.78
C ILE A 42 -7.58 7.82 -13.76
N GLU A 43 -7.11 7.84 -15.00
CA GLU A 43 -7.63 8.77 -16.02
C GLU A 43 -9.09 8.51 -16.35
N PRO A 44 -9.55 7.24 -16.53
CA PRO A 44 -10.97 6.95 -16.67
C PRO A 44 -11.80 7.40 -15.46
N ALA A 45 -11.39 7.05 -14.24
CA ALA A 45 -12.10 7.42 -13.02
C ALA A 45 -12.25 8.95 -12.89
N LYS A 46 -11.18 9.72 -13.16
CA LYS A 46 -11.24 11.18 -13.17
C LYS A 46 -12.19 11.73 -14.26
N THR A 47 -12.17 11.09 -15.43
CA THR A 47 -13.05 11.47 -16.55
C THR A 47 -14.52 11.22 -16.24
N GLU A 48 -14.83 10.14 -15.54
CA GLU A 48 -16.17 9.79 -15.06
C GLU A 48 -16.62 10.65 -13.87
N GLY A 49 -15.72 11.43 -13.29
CA GLY A 49 -16.02 12.41 -12.25
C GLY A 49 -15.93 11.87 -10.83
N PHE A 50 -15.28 10.73 -10.61
CA PHE A 50 -14.96 10.25 -9.25
C PHE A 50 -14.11 11.30 -8.52
N LYS A 51 -14.44 11.56 -7.26
CA LYS A 51 -13.81 12.60 -6.44
C LYS A 51 -12.69 12.08 -5.57
N GLU A 52 -12.79 10.82 -5.17
CA GLU A 52 -11.83 10.16 -4.32
C GLU A 52 -11.42 8.83 -4.96
N ILE A 53 -10.14 8.54 -4.97
CA ILE A 53 -9.56 7.32 -5.53
C ILE A 53 -8.70 6.64 -4.48
N TYR A 54 -9.01 5.39 -4.19
CA TYR A 54 -8.28 4.57 -3.24
C TYR A 54 -7.66 3.37 -3.94
N LEU A 55 -6.40 3.09 -3.65
CA LEU A 55 -5.71 1.90 -4.14
C LEU A 55 -5.67 0.84 -3.04
N VAL A 56 -6.00 -0.39 -3.40
CA VAL A 56 -5.85 -1.56 -2.52
C VAL A 56 -4.87 -2.52 -3.16
N GLY A 57 -3.76 -2.77 -2.50
CA GLY A 57 -2.71 -3.65 -3.00
C GLY A 57 -2.37 -4.77 -2.03
N ILE A 58 -2.38 -6.03 -2.52
CA ILE A 58 -2.02 -7.22 -1.77
C ILE A 58 -0.68 -7.74 -2.30
N SER A 59 0.29 -8.03 -1.42
CA SER A 59 1.57 -8.63 -1.83
C SER A 59 2.25 -7.82 -2.95
N LEU A 60 2.45 -8.42 -4.12
CA LEU A 60 2.97 -7.73 -5.31
C LEU A 60 2.05 -6.60 -5.79
N GLY A 61 0.73 -6.72 -5.59
CA GLY A 61 -0.21 -5.62 -5.84
C GLY A 61 0.05 -4.40 -4.95
N GLY A 62 0.47 -4.63 -3.70
CA GLY A 62 0.92 -3.58 -2.80
C GLY A 62 2.16 -2.84 -3.30
N HIS A 63 3.10 -3.58 -3.91
CA HIS A 63 4.26 -2.99 -4.60
C HIS A 63 3.81 -2.02 -5.72
N GLY A 64 2.87 -2.45 -6.56
CA GLY A 64 2.34 -1.61 -7.64
C GLY A 64 1.62 -0.36 -7.13
N ALA A 65 0.81 -0.50 -6.09
CA ALA A 65 0.12 0.62 -5.44
C ALA A 65 1.11 1.65 -4.87
N LEU A 66 2.18 1.18 -4.21
CA LEU A 66 3.26 2.04 -3.70
C LEU A 66 4.01 2.76 -4.81
N LEU A 67 4.41 2.05 -5.87
CA LEU A 67 5.06 2.67 -7.04
C LEU A 67 4.20 3.77 -7.64
N TYR A 68 2.90 3.52 -7.79
CA TYR A 68 1.98 4.52 -8.32
C TYR A 68 1.88 5.74 -7.41
N ALA A 69 1.57 5.53 -6.14
CA ALA A 69 1.34 6.60 -5.19
C ALA A 69 2.59 7.45 -4.91
N THR A 70 3.77 6.85 -4.91
CA THR A 70 5.04 7.59 -4.77
C THR A 70 5.41 8.38 -6.03
N THR A 71 4.87 7.99 -7.20
CA THR A 71 5.08 8.69 -8.47
C THR A 71 4.07 9.81 -8.69
N TYR A 72 2.80 9.58 -8.31
CA TYR A 72 1.68 10.50 -8.49
C TYR A 72 0.88 10.66 -7.18
N PRO A 73 1.47 11.29 -6.15
CA PRO A 73 0.85 11.39 -4.83
C PRO A 73 -0.47 12.17 -4.79
N GLU A 74 -0.67 13.06 -5.78
CA GLU A 74 -1.89 13.85 -5.91
C GLU A 74 -3.08 13.08 -6.55
N ASP A 75 -2.82 11.93 -7.13
CA ASP A 75 -3.82 11.14 -7.84
C ASP A 75 -4.64 10.22 -6.92
N VAL A 76 -4.18 9.99 -5.68
CA VAL A 76 -4.80 9.05 -4.76
C VAL A 76 -5.11 9.69 -3.41
N ASP A 77 -6.27 9.34 -2.85
CA ASP A 77 -6.77 9.82 -1.56
C ASP A 77 -6.45 8.85 -0.42
N GLY A 78 -6.16 7.60 -0.74
CA GLY A 78 -5.72 6.60 0.22
C GLY A 78 -5.18 5.33 -0.42
N ILE A 79 -4.35 4.63 0.35
CA ILE A 79 -3.71 3.38 -0.05
C ILE A 79 -3.88 2.36 1.07
N VAL A 80 -4.46 1.19 0.73
CA VAL A 80 -4.50 0.03 1.62
C VAL A 80 -3.46 -0.98 1.15
N LEU A 81 -2.52 -1.27 2.00
CA LEU A 81 -1.43 -2.22 1.75
C LEU A 81 -1.63 -3.46 2.61
N LEU A 82 -1.83 -4.60 1.99
CA LEU A 82 -1.99 -5.88 2.67
C LEU A 82 -0.77 -6.76 2.40
N ALA A 83 0.10 -6.89 3.40
CA ALA A 83 1.37 -7.59 3.30
C ALA A 83 2.15 -7.25 2.00
N PRO A 84 2.43 -5.96 1.75
CA PRO A 84 3.06 -5.53 0.50
C PRO A 84 4.47 -6.11 0.36
N PHE A 85 4.85 -6.48 -0.88
CA PHE A 85 6.24 -6.73 -1.22
C PHE A 85 6.93 -5.38 -1.47
N ILE A 86 7.95 -5.05 -0.68
CA ILE A 86 8.66 -3.76 -0.78
C ILE A 86 10.12 -3.95 -1.25
N GLY A 87 10.34 -4.95 -2.10
CA GLY A 87 11.62 -5.13 -2.79
C GLY A 87 12.63 -6.07 -2.15
N GLY A 88 12.21 -6.85 -1.15
CA GLY A 88 13.03 -7.90 -0.52
C GLY A 88 13.78 -7.45 0.74
N ASP A 89 14.43 -8.41 1.41
CA ASP A 89 14.92 -8.26 2.79
C ASP A 89 16.18 -7.39 2.90
N THR A 90 17.05 -7.40 1.89
CA THR A 90 18.33 -6.64 1.92
C THR A 90 18.15 -5.15 2.18
N ALA A 91 17.09 -4.54 1.65
CA ALA A 91 16.84 -3.12 1.86
C ALA A 91 16.25 -2.85 3.25
N SER A 92 15.32 -3.71 3.72
CA SER A 92 14.75 -3.58 5.05
C SER A 92 15.77 -3.86 6.16
N GLU A 93 16.68 -4.82 5.97
CA GLU A 93 17.80 -5.05 6.87
C GLU A 93 18.73 -3.82 6.95
N ALA A 94 19.10 -3.22 5.83
CA ALA A 94 19.93 -2.02 5.81
C ALA A 94 19.24 -0.81 6.47
N ILE A 95 17.93 -0.70 6.36
CA ILE A 95 17.13 0.33 7.04
C ILE A 95 17.13 0.09 8.56
N ASP A 96 16.95 -1.15 9.00
CA ASP A 96 17.02 -1.51 10.42
C ASP A 96 18.41 -1.24 11.01
N GLU A 97 19.48 -1.62 10.31
CA GLU A 97 20.86 -1.34 10.72
C GLU A 97 21.16 0.16 10.84
N ALA A 98 20.51 0.98 10.01
CA ALA A 98 20.60 2.44 10.06
C ALA A 98 19.78 3.07 11.22
N GLY A 99 18.96 2.27 11.92
CA GLY A 99 18.10 2.73 13.01
C GLY A 99 16.71 3.19 12.56
N GLY A 100 16.30 2.89 11.33
CA GLY A 100 14.98 3.15 10.78
C GLY A 100 14.99 3.92 9.46
N LEU A 101 13.83 4.01 8.82
CA LEU A 101 13.68 4.64 7.50
C LEU A 101 14.05 6.14 7.52
N ASP A 102 13.79 6.84 8.62
CA ASP A 102 14.09 8.27 8.76
C ASP A 102 15.60 8.57 8.83
N THR A 103 16.40 7.62 9.34
CA THR A 103 17.85 7.75 9.49
C THR A 103 18.62 7.05 8.37
N TRP A 104 17.93 6.31 7.52
CA TRP A 104 18.56 5.59 6.43
C TRP A 104 18.94 6.53 5.27
N GLU A 105 20.25 6.53 4.92
CA GLU A 105 20.77 7.42 3.89
C GLU A 105 20.82 6.77 2.51
N ASP A 106 21.22 5.49 2.45
CA ASP A 106 21.35 4.78 1.16
C ASP A 106 21.47 3.26 1.31
N CYS A 107 21.18 2.55 0.21
CA CYS A 107 21.46 1.12 0.10
C CYS A 107 22.95 0.84 -0.04
N PRO A 108 23.45 -0.31 0.48
CA PRO A 108 24.79 -0.78 0.21
C PRO A 108 25.08 -0.83 -1.30
N PHE A 109 26.29 -0.44 -1.72
CA PHE A 109 26.69 -0.26 -3.13
C PHE A 109 26.35 -1.44 -4.06
N LEU A 110 26.27 -2.66 -3.55
CA LEU A 110 25.88 -3.87 -4.31
C LEU A 110 24.36 -4.08 -4.38
N ALA A 111 23.56 -3.30 -3.69
CA ALA A 111 22.12 -3.43 -3.59
C ALA A 111 21.36 -2.34 -4.36
N TRP A 112 21.91 -1.83 -5.45
CA TRP A 112 21.16 -1.02 -6.44
C TRP A 112 20.07 -1.87 -7.08
N THR A 113 19.26 -2.45 -6.22
CA THR A 113 18.14 -3.28 -6.58
C THR A 113 16.91 -2.41 -6.64
N TYR A 114 15.95 -2.88 -7.38
CA TYR A 114 14.61 -2.32 -7.54
C TYR A 114 13.95 -1.94 -6.20
N GLY A 115 14.19 -2.71 -5.13
CA GLY A 115 13.68 -2.46 -3.79
C GLY A 115 14.22 -1.18 -3.16
N CYS A 116 15.51 -0.88 -3.29
CA CYS A 116 16.10 0.33 -2.73
C CYS A 116 15.50 1.61 -3.29
N ASN A 117 15.20 1.62 -4.59
CA ASN A 117 14.55 2.78 -5.21
C ASN A 117 13.13 3.00 -4.67
N LEU A 118 12.38 1.91 -4.44
CA LEU A 118 11.05 2.01 -3.83
C LEU A 118 11.14 2.54 -2.40
N TRP A 119 12.07 2.05 -1.58
CA TRP A 119 12.27 2.54 -0.22
C TRP A 119 12.64 4.03 -0.16
N ARG A 120 13.48 4.52 -1.07
CA ARG A 120 13.77 5.97 -1.18
C ARG A 120 12.53 6.78 -1.55
N SER A 121 11.75 6.28 -2.50
CA SER A 121 10.50 6.93 -2.87
C SER A 121 9.50 6.93 -1.72
N LEU A 122 9.43 5.84 -0.94
CA LEU A 122 8.62 5.74 0.26
C LEU A 122 9.08 6.70 1.35
N GLN A 123 10.39 6.77 1.64
CA GLN A 123 10.95 7.71 2.61
C GLN A 123 10.54 9.14 2.27
N ALA A 124 10.70 9.56 1.02
CA ALA A 124 10.28 10.88 0.55
C ALA A 124 8.75 11.07 0.65
N TYR A 125 7.97 10.03 0.30
CA TYR A 125 6.51 10.08 0.32
C TYR A 125 5.96 10.23 1.75
N VAL A 126 6.43 9.41 2.70
CA VAL A 126 5.93 9.45 4.09
C VAL A 126 6.50 10.59 4.92
N SER A 127 7.56 11.26 4.45
CA SER A 127 8.08 12.49 5.08
C SER A 127 7.11 13.67 4.97
N ASP A 128 6.19 13.64 4.01
CA ASP A 128 5.06 14.56 3.94
C ASP A 128 3.90 14.00 4.79
N PRO A 129 3.49 14.69 5.87
CA PRO A 129 2.40 14.20 6.72
C PRO A 129 1.07 14.03 5.99
N SER A 130 0.82 14.74 4.90
CA SER A 130 -0.39 14.60 4.11
C SER A 130 -0.42 13.27 3.35
N ASN A 131 0.72 12.83 2.84
CA ASN A 131 0.87 11.55 2.17
C ASN A 131 0.95 10.38 3.17
N GLN A 132 1.68 10.55 4.28
CA GLN A 132 1.76 9.56 5.34
C GLN A 132 0.36 9.15 5.82
N ARG A 133 -0.54 10.12 6.03
CA ARG A 133 -1.92 9.88 6.47
C ARG A 133 -2.79 9.10 5.47
N LYS A 134 -2.37 9.03 4.21
CA LYS A 134 -3.09 8.26 3.18
C LYS A 134 -2.80 6.76 3.25
N VAL A 135 -1.75 6.33 3.96
CA VAL A 135 -1.29 4.94 3.96
C VAL A 135 -1.94 4.17 5.10
N VAL A 136 -2.57 3.05 4.80
CA VAL A 136 -3.02 2.05 5.78
C VAL A 136 -2.30 0.74 5.49
N LEU A 137 -1.67 0.18 6.50
CA LEU A 137 -0.86 -1.02 6.40
C LEU A 137 -1.44 -2.16 7.26
N GLY A 138 -1.60 -3.32 6.64
CA GLY A 138 -2.00 -4.54 7.34
C GLY A 138 -1.10 -5.71 6.99
N PHE A 139 -0.67 -6.49 8.00
CA PHE A 139 0.12 -7.69 7.78
C PHE A 139 -0.07 -8.74 8.88
N GLY A 140 0.15 -10.00 8.50
CA GLY A 140 0.14 -11.13 9.43
C GLY A 140 1.42 -11.18 10.27
N ARG A 141 1.31 -11.65 11.52
CA ARG A 141 2.49 -11.76 12.39
C ARG A 141 3.45 -12.88 11.97
N GLU A 142 2.96 -13.84 11.20
CA GLU A 142 3.71 -14.95 10.62
C GLU A 142 3.89 -14.80 9.09
N ASP A 143 3.74 -13.56 8.57
CA ASP A 143 3.88 -13.27 7.16
C ASP A 143 5.36 -13.29 6.73
N ASN A 144 5.63 -13.80 5.53
CA ASN A 144 6.99 -13.84 4.97
C ASN A 144 7.58 -12.44 4.74
N PHE A 145 6.74 -11.40 4.64
CA PHE A 145 7.16 -10.01 4.47
C PHE A 145 7.02 -9.20 5.76
N PHE A 146 6.96 -9.88 6.91
CA PHE A 146 6.78 -9.23 8.21
C PHE A 146 7.79 -8.12 8.46
N ASP A 147 9.09 -8.36 8.24
CA ASP A 147 10.15 -7.38 8.53
C ASP A 147 10.04 -6.15 7.64
N GLN A 148 9.78 -6.31 6.34
CA GLN A 148 9.54 -5.19 5.43
C GLN A 148 8.30 -4.37 5.86
N CYS A 149 7.21 -5.05 6.22
CA CYS A 149 5.99 -4.40 6.68
C CYS A 149 6.19 -3.68 8.01
N ARG A 150 6.96 -4.25 8.94
CA ARG A 150 7.30 -3.62 10.22
C ARG A 150 8.09 -2.33 9.99
N VAL A 151 9.14 -2.37 9.17
CA VAL A 151 9.96 -1.20 8.83
C VAL A 151 9.10 -0.06 8.25
N LEU A 152 8.14 -0.36 7.37
CA LEU A 152 7.19 0.64 6.89
C LEU A 152 6.24 1.09 8.02
N GLY A 153 5.78 0.16 8.85
CA GLY A 153 4.88 0.46 9.96
C GLY A 153 5.47 1.40 11.00
N ASP A 154 6.79 1.35 11.22
CA ASP A 154 7.49 2.18 12.21
C ASP A 154 7.48 3.69 11.87
N VAL A 155 7.23 4.05 10.60
CA VAL A 155 7.10 5.45 10.14
C VAL A 155 5.66 5.90 9.90
N LEU A 156 4.67 5.04 10.16
CA LEU A 156 3.25 5.37 10.08
C LEU A 156 2.67 5.66 11.48
N LEU A 157 1.49 6.28 11.51
CA LEU A 157 0.78 6.47 12.78
C LEU A 157 0.26 5.11 13.29
N PRO A 158 0.26 4.87 14.61
CA PRO A 158 -0.16 3.57 15.17
C PRO A 158 -1.56 3.13 14.74
N GLU A 159 -2.48 4.05 14.55
CA GLU A 159 -3.85 3.78 14.09
C GLU A 159 -3.95 3.36 12.61
N GLN A 160 -2.89 3.53 11.84
CA GLN A 160 -2.82 3.13 10.43
C GLN A 160 -2.24 1.73 10.23
N VAL A 161 -1.72 1.10 11.29
CA VAL A 161 -1.02 -0.19 11.20
C VAL A 161 -1.81 -1.29 11.88
N PHE A 162 -2.23 -2.29 11.13
CA PHE A 162 -3.02 -3.41 11.61
C PHE A 162 -2.23 -4.72 11.52
N THR A 163 -2.13 -5.43 12.64
CA THR A 163 -1.57 -6.79 12.65
C THR A 163 -2.58 -7.80 13.16
N VAL A 164 -2.55 -8.99 12.62
CA VAL A 164 -3.36 -10.14 13.06
C VAL A 164 -2.48 -11.41 13.08
N PRO A 165 -2.84 -12.44 13.86
CA PRO A 165 -2.24 -13.76 13.69
C PRO A 165 -2.56 -14.31 12.29
N GLY A 166 -1.55 -14.90 11.63
CA GLY A 166 -1.66 -15.50 10.30
C GLY A 166 -0.49 -15.11 9.38
N GLY A 167 -0.35 -15.85 8.30
CA GLY A 167 0.73 -15.71 7.32
C GLY A 167 0.32 -14.97 6.06
N HIS A 168 1.04 -15.25 4.97
CA HIS A 168 0.84 -14.64 3.65
C HIS A 168 -0.28 -15.33 2.88
N ASP A 169 -1.53 -15.17 3.33
CA ASP A 169 -2.68 -15.88 2.79
C ASP A 169 -3.97 -15.05 2.77
N TRP A 170 -4.95 -15.52 1.98
CA TRP A 170 -6.24 -14.85 1.77
C TRP A 170 -7.07 -14.67 3.03
N VAL A 171 -6.98 -15.58 3.99
CA VAL A 171 -7.74 -15.50 5.25
C VAL A 171 -7.20 -14.37 6.10
N THR A 172 -5.90 -14.25 6.19
CA THR A 172 -5.18 -13.18 6.88
C THR A 172 -5.47 -11.82 6.24
N TRP A 173 -5.31 -11.72 4.91
CA TRP A 173 -5.55 -10.48 4.18
C TRP A 173 -7.00 -10.01 4.26
N LYS A 174 -7.97 -10.92 4.25
CA LYS A 174 -9.38 -10.55 4.41
C LYS A 174 -9.64 -9.90 5.78
N LYS A 175 -9.10 -10.47 6.86
CA LYS A 175 -9.22 -9.88 8.21
C LYS A 175 -8.61 -8.48 8.29
N LEU A 176 -7.47 -8.27 7.64
CA LEU A 176 -6.77 -7.00 7.60
C LEU A 176 -7.53 -5.97 6.76
N PHE A 177 -8.07 -6.39 5.62
CA PHE A 177 -8.90 -5.54 4.76
C PHE A 177 -10.13 -5.01 5.48
N ILE A 178 -10.82 -5.86 6.25
CA ILE A 178 -11.95 -5.47 7.08
C ILE A 178 -11.57 -4.32 8.04
N LYS A 179 -10.43 -4.44 8.73
CA LYS A 179 -9.92 -3.40 9.64
C LYS A 179 -9.58 -2.10 8.90
N ALA A 180 -8.97 -2.19 7.73
CA ALA A 180 -8.66 -1.03 6.91
C ALA A 180 -9.92 -0.33 6.39
N ALA A 181 -10.93 -1.09 5.98
CA ALA A 181 -12.22 -0.55 5.55
C ALA A 181 -12.94 0.16 6.70
N ASP A 182 -12.99 -0.43 7.88
CA ASP A 182 -13.57 0.18 9.08
C ASP A 182 -12.84 1.50 9.43
N TYR A 183 -11.52 1.55 9.34
CA TYR A 183 -10.72 2.76 9.57
C TYR A 183 -11.09 3.89 8.60
N PHE A 184 -11.18 3.62 7.29
CA PHE A 184 -11.58 4.65 6.32
C PHE A 184 -13.01 5.11 6.50
N LEU A 185 -13.92 4.22 6.90
CA LEU A 185 -15.30 4.59 7.22
C LEU A 185 -15.36 5.57 8.39
N GLU A 186 -14.59 5.32 9.46
CA GLU A 186 -14.50 6.21 10.61
C GLU A 186 -13.94 7.58 10.22
N LEU A 187 -12.88 7.63 9.39
CA LEU A 187 -12.33 8.88 8.89
C LEU A 187 -13.35 9.68 8.06
N LYS A 188 -14.12 9.00 7.21
CA LYS A 188 -15.17 9.64 6.41
C LYS A 188 -16.24 10.26 7.32
N ILE A 189 -16.73 9.52 8.32
CA ILE A 189 -17.72 10.02 9.29
C ILE A 189 -17.19 11.24 10.06
N GLN A 190 -15.91 11.30 10.35
CA GLN A 190 -15.29 12.44 11.04
C GLN A 190 -15.19 13.69 10.15
N ARG A 191 -14.96 13.51 8.85
CA ARG A 191 -14.89 14.62 7.87
C ARG A 191 -16.25 15.25 7.57
N ASP A 192 -17.31 14.45 7.67
CA ASP A 192 -18.68 14.88 7.37
C ASP A 192 -19.40 15.58 8.56
N LYS A 193 -18.72 15.69 9.71
CA LYS A 193 -19.19 16.40 10.92
C LYS A 193 -18.66 17.81 11.03
#